data_8e11e358a2d659736d711e2bac867d2a
#
_entry.id   8e11e358a2d659736d711e2bac867d2a
#
_cell.length_a   1.000
_cell.length_b   1.000
_cell.length_c   1.000
_cell.angle_alpha   90.00
_cell.angle_beta   90.00
_cell.angle_gamma   90.00
#
_symmetry.space_group_name_H-M   'P 1'
#
loop_
_entity.id
_entity.type
_entity.pdbx_description
1 polymer ?
#
loop_
_entity_poly.entity_id
_entity_poly.type
_entity_poly.pdbx_seq_one_letter_code
_entity_poly.pdbx_strand_id
1 'polypeptide(L)'
;TQSWDNLLNILFQPSRVLTVGGRFRYKDKAGTTTGRLRLYATMAQKRWSAKTSFDYTMSQTESLMTNEGDEPSKGYMVSEHIGWEWKWKKQLKGTLRGCLGYFHTSDFASRIYAYEPGLLYQMSFGSYYGEGIRYALVARSEIGSHLLLIAKLGTTDYFDRSHISSGLQEISRSSQTDLEIQVKWKW
;
A
#
# COMPACT_ATOMS: atom_id res chain seq x y z
N THR A 1 9.52 21.03 21.25
CA THR A 1 9.14 21.04 19.81
C THR A 1 7.64 20.82 19.69
N GLN A 2 6.92 21.82 19.22
CA GLN A 2 5.49 21.69 18.93
C GLN A 2 5.33 20.85 17.66
N SER A 3 4.36 19.96 17.62
CA SER A 3 3.99 19.20 16.44
C SER A 3 2.48 19.24 16.23
N TRP A 4 2.05 19.43 14.99
CA TRP A 4 0.65 19.43 14.60
C TRP A 4 0.37 18.21 13.73
N ASP A 5 -0.72 17.51 13.99
CA ASP A 5 -1.18 16.36 13.21
C ASP A 5 -2.70 16.45 13.06
N ASN A 6 -3.16 16.88 11.89
CA ASN A 6 -4.57 17.05 11.57
C ASN A 6 -5.00 15.97 10.58
N LEU A 7 -6.10 15.30 10.86
CA LEU A 7 -6.68 14.26 10.03
C LEU A 7 -8.14 14.57 9.74
N LEU A 8 -8.47 14.71 8.45
CA LEU A 8 -9.84 14.76 7.94
C LEU A 8 -10.14 13.47 7.18
N ASN A 9 -11.24 12.84 7.49
CA ASN A 9 -11.72 11.66 6.77
C ASN A 9 -13.19 11.86 6.41
N ILE A 10 -13.51 11.78 5.12
CA ILE A 10 -14.86 11.90 4.57
C ILE A 10 -15.22 10.58 3.92
N LEU A 11 -16.42 10.08 4.21
CA LEU A 11 -16.93 8.84 3.67
C LEU A 11 -18.35 9.07 3.16
N PHE A 12 -18.59 8.65 1.92
CA PHE A 12 -19.89 8.72 1.28
C PHE A 12 -20.26 7.34 0.72
N GLN A 13 -21.44 6.86 1.05
CA GLN A 13 -21.94 5.57 0.60
C GLN A 13 -23.21 5.74 -0.22
N PRO A 14 -23.10 5.95 -1.55
CA PRO A 14 -24.26 6.17 -2.43
C PRO A 14 -25.12 4.92 -2.59
N SER A 15 -24.57 3.73 -2.34
CA SER A 15 -25.31 2.48 -2.40
C SER A 15 -24.74 1.45 -1.43
N ARG A 16 -25.45 0.32 -1.25
CA ARG A 16 -24.99 -0.80 -0.40
C ARG A 16 -23.71 -1.46 -0.94
N VAL A 17 -23.37 -1.22 -2.19
CA VAL A 17 -22.25 -1.88 -2.89
C VAL A 17 -21.06 -0.94 -3.04
N LEU A 18 -21.33 0.38 -3.16
CA LEU A 18 -20.31 1.38 -3.47
C LEU A 18 -20.07 2.31 -2.27
N THR A 19 -18.81 2.46 -1.92
CA THR A 19 -18.33 3.43 -0.94
C THR A 19 -17.23 4.28 -1.58
N VAL A 20 -17.35 5.60 -1.47
CA VAL A 20 -16.33 6.56 -1.91
C VAL A 20 -15.80 7.29 -0.68
N GLY A 21 -14.51 7.47 -0.58
CA GLY A 21 -13.90 8.15 0.57
C GLY A 21 -12.72 9.03 0.19
N GLY A 22 -12.50 10.02 1.04
CA GLY A 22 -11.35 10.91 0.98
C GLY A 22 -10.73 11.06 2.35
N ARG A 23 -9.41 11.00 2.41
CA ARG A 23 -8.63 11.25 3.62
C ARG A 23 -7.57 12.29 3.33
N PHE A 24 -7.55 13.34 4.13
CA PHE A 24 -6.50 14.33 4.12
C PHE A 24 -5.81 14.36 5.47
N ARG A 25 -4.48 14.31 5.47
CA ARG A 25 -3.66 14.43 6.67
C ARG A 25 -2.61 15.52 6.45
N TYR A 26 -2.56 16.46 7.37
CA TYR A 26 -1.52 17.46 7.45
C TYR A 26 -0.73 17.26 8.73
N LYS A 27 0.57 17.14 8.60
CA LYS A 27 1.48 16.96 9.72
C LYS A 27 2.63 17.93 9.62
N ASP A 28 2.87 18.64 10.70
CA ASP A 28 4.05 19.48 10.90
C ASP A 28 4.82 18.94 12.10
N LYS A 29 6.08 18.63 11.89
CA LYS A 29 6.97 18.11 12.94
C LYS A 29 8.41 18.50 12.66
N ALA A 30 9.01 19.27 13.62
CA ALA A 30 10.44 19.60 13.62
C ALA A 30 10.96 20.21 12.30
N GLY A 31 10.22 21.20 11.74
CA GLY A 31 10.60 21.86 10.50
C GLY A 31 10.30 21.07 9.23
N THR A 32 9.61 19.93 9.34
CA THR A 32 9.15 19.16 8.17
C THR A 32 7.64 19.14 8.15
N THR A 33 7.07 19.71 7.10
CA THR A 33 5.64 19.71 6.81
C THR A 33 5.30 18.63 5.80
N THR A 34 4.30 17.80 6.09
CA THR A 34 3.84 16.75 5.17
C THR A 34 2.34 16.84 5.00
N GLY A 35 1.88 16.99 3.76
CA GLY A 35 0.49 16.86 3.34
C GLY A 35 0.28 15.53 2.64
N ARG A 36 -0.79 14.81 2.99
CA ARG A 36 -1.18 13.54 2.33
C ARG A 36 -2.66 13.57 2.00
N LEU A 37 -2.97 13.27 0.75
CA LEU A 37 -4.34 13.10 0.26
C LEU A 37 -4.50 11.67 -0.24
N ARG A 38 -5.57 11.00 0.20
CA ARG A 38 -6.01 9.72 -0.37
C ARG A 38 -7.45 9.83 -0.78
N LEU A 39 -7.74 9.50 -2.03
CA LEU A 39 -9.08 9.32 -2.56
C LEU A 39 -9.27 7.85 -2.89
N TYR A 40 -10.44 7.29 -2.61
CA TYR A 40 -10.69 5.89 -2.93
C TYR A 40 -12.16 5.62 -3.21
N ALA A 41 -12.39 4.63 -4.08
CA ALA A 41 -13.68 4.03 -4.29
C ALA A 41 -13.59 2.52 -4.00
N THR A 42 -14.51 1.99 -3.23
CA THR A 42 -14.59 0.56 -2.91
C THR A 42 -15.93 0.03 -3.36
N MET A 43 -15.92 -1.05 -4.13
CA MET A 43 -17.09 -1.79 -4.54
C MET A 43 -17.02 -3.20 -3.94
N ALA A 44 -18.08 -3.62 -3.26
CA ALA A 44 -18.17 -4.96 -2.68
C ALA A 44 -19.51 -5.58 -3.06
N GLN A 45 -19.49 -6.72 -3.76
CA GLN A 45 -20.67 -7.42 -4.19
C GLN A 45 -20.51 -8.93 -4.05
N LYS A 46 -21.29 -9.55 -3.16
CA LYS A 46 -21.29 -10.99 -2.90
C LYS A 46 -19.87 -11.53 -2.61
N ARG A 47 -19.21 -12.08 -3.63
CA ARG A 47 -17.90 -12.73 -3.53
C ARG A 47 -16.75 -11.87 -4.08
N TRP A 48 -17.07 -10.73 -4.68
CA TRP A 48 -16.10 -9.86 -5.32
C TRP A 48 -15.99 -8.54 -4.56
N SER A 49 -14.78 -8.05 -4.47
CA SER A 49 -14.51 -6.69 -4.02
C SER A 49 -13.46 -6.07 -4.93
N ALA A 50 -13.63 -4.78 -5.20
CA ALA A 50 -12.67 -3.97 -5.92
C ALA A 50 -12.47 -2.67 -5.16
N LYS A 51 -11.23 -2.17 -5.14
CA LYS A 51 -10.91 -0.88 -4.54
C LYS A 51 -9.86 -0.18 -5.39
N THR A 52 -10.25 0.93 -5.97
CA THR A 52 -9.34 1.87 -6.63
C THR A 52 -8.95 2.95 -5.63
N SER A 53 -7.68 3.31 -5.57
CA SER A 53 -7.23 4.44 -4.75
C SER A 53 -6.18 5.27 -5.47
N PHE A 54 -6.23 6.57 -5.18
CA PHE A 54 -5.26 7.57 -5.56
C PHE A 54 -4.67 8.18 -4.30
N ASP A 55 -3.37 8.08 -4.15
CA ASP A 55 -2.59 8.66 -3.05
C ASP A 55 -1.69 9.78 -3.59
N TYR A 56 -1.69 10.91 -2.92
CA TYR A 56 -0.80 12.02 -3.19
C TYR A 56 -0.11 12.45 -1.90
N THR A 57 1.20 12.68 -1.97
CA THR A 57 2.01 13.16 -0.84
C THR A 57 2.84 14.36 -1.28
N MET A 58 2.87 15.37 -0.43
CA MET A 58 3.75 16.52 -0.57
C MET A 58 4.51 16.69 0.74
N SER A 59 5.83 16.86 0.68
CA SER A 59 6.69 17.06 1.85
C SER A 59 7.61 18.25 1.61
N GLN A 60 7.71 19.12 2.58
CA GLN A 60 8.61 20.28 2.57
C GLN A 60 9.38 20.32 3.87
N THR A 61 10.69 20.45 3.80
CA THR A 61 11.56 20.62 4.97
C THR A 61 12.13 22.04 4.93
N GLU A 62 12.01 22.75 6.03
CA GLU A 62 12.65 24.06 6.17
C GLU A 62 14.15 23.85 6.33
N SER A 63 14.94 24.23 5.32
CA SER A 63 16.41 24.23 5.40
C SER A 63 16.84 25.57 6.01
N LEU A 64 17.50 25.49 7.16
CA LEU A 64 18.08 26.67 7.85
C LEU A 64 19.32 27.25 7.13
N MET A 65 19.79 26.60 6.05
CA MET A 65 21.07 26.94 5.41
C MET A 65 20.99 27.44 3.96
N THR A 66 19.83 27.39 3.33
CA THR A 66 19.66 27.89 1.95
C THR A 66 18.53 28.90 1.88
N ASN A 67 18.82 30.11 1.40
CA ASN A 67 17.86 31.19 1.13
C ASN A 67 17.03 30.93 -0.15
N GLU A 68 17.21 29.80 -0.81
CA GLU A 68 16.40 29.36 -1.95
C GLU A 68 15.38 28.34 -1.41
N GLY A 69 14.11 28.66 -1.56
CA GLY A 69 13.03 27.76 -1.18
C GLY A 69 13.12 26.47 -1.97
N ASP A 70 13.58 25.40 -1.35
CA ASP A 70 13.56 24.06 -1.94
C ASP A 70 12.13 23.74 -2.38
N GLU A 71 11.98 23.34 -3.65
CA GLU A 71 10.68 22.90 -4.15
C GLU A 71 10.17 21.73 -3.30
N PRO A 72 8.88 21.74 -2.95
CA PRO A 72 8.33 20.65 -2.15
C PRO A 72 8.45 19.33 -2.89
N SER A 73 8.93 18.33 -2.18
CA SER A 73 8.97 16.95 -2.65
C SER A 73 7.55 16.41 -2.84
N LYS A 74 7.26 15.79 -3.99
CA LYS A 74 5.92 15.33 -4.38
C LYS A 74 5.94 13.86 -4.78
N GLY A 75 4.85 13.16 -4.48
CA GLY A 75 4.67 11.80 -4.91
C GLY A 75 3.20 11.45 -5.11
N TYR A 76 2.93 10.53 -6.03
CA TYR A 76 1.58 9.99 -6.24
C TYR A 76 1.62 8.49 -6.53
N MET A 77 0.51 7.84 -6.19
CA MET A 77 0.30 6.42 -6.45
C MET A 77 -1.15 6.19 -6.86
N VAL A 78 -1.33 5.42 -7.92
CA VAL A 78 -2.63 4.86 -8.29
C VAL A 78 -2.58 3.38 -8.02
N SER A 79 -3.55 2.86 -7.28
CA SER A 79 -3.58 1.42 -7.00
C SER A 79 -4.99 0.83 -7.14
N GLU A 80 -5.01 -0.41 -7.61
CA GLU A 80 -6.20 -1.24 -7.75
C GLU A 80 -6.05 -2.49 -6.90
N HIS A 81 -7.09 -2.82 -6.14
CA HIS A 81 -7.16 -4.05 -5.35
C HIS A 81 -8.40 -4.83 -5.76
N ILE A 82 -8.23 -6.09 -6.04
CA ILE A 82 -9.33 -7.00 -6.38
C ILE A 82 -9.33 -8.14 -5.38
N GLY A 83 -10.49 -8.47 -4.85
CA GLY A 83 -10.70 -9.59 -3.95
C GLY A 83 -11.76 -10.54 -4.49
N TRP A 84 -11.52 -11.80 -4.34
CA TRP A 84 -12.48 -12.85 -4.64
C TRP A 84 -12.53 -13.86 -3.51
N GLU A 85 -13.77 -14.22 -3.08
CA GLU A 85 -14.02 -15.20 -2.03
C GLU A 85 -14.68 -16.43 -2.63
N TRP A 86 -14.19 -17.62 -2.25
CA TRP A 86 -14.83 -18.87 -2.62
C TRP A 86 -15.15 -19.70 -1.40
N LYS A 87 -16.19 -20.50 -1.56
CA LYS A 87 -16.61 -21.49 -0.58
C LYS A 87 -16.99 -22.76 -1.30
N TRP A 88 -16.23 -23.81 -1.06
CA TRP A 88 -16.49 -25.14 -1.63
C TRP A 88 -16.84 -26.09 -0.51
N LYS A 89 -18.14 -26.44 -0.41
CA LYS A 89 -18.70 -27.22 0.69
C LYS A 89 -18.46 -26.52 2.05
N LYS A 90 -18.77 -27.24 3.16
CA LYS A 90 -18.53 -26.72 4.51
C LYS A 90 -17.05 -26.68 4.93
N GLN A 91 -16.17 -27.39 4.23
CA GLN A 91 -14.81 -27.70 4.68
C GLN A 91 -13.71 -26.91 3.99
N LEU A 92 -14.00 -26.26 2.86
CA LEU A 92 -12.99 -25.48 2.12
C LEU A 92 -13.55 -24.11 1.79
N LYS A 93 -12.92 -23.08 2.31
CA LYS A 93 -13.18 -21.69 1.96
C LYS A 93 -11.87 -20.93 1.80
N GLY A 94 -11.89 -19.90 1.01
CA GLY A 94 -10.68 -19.09 0.84
C GLY A 94 -10.95 -17.77 0.19
N THR A 95 -9.88 -16.99 0.08
CA THR A 95 -9.85 -15.69 -0.57
C THR A 95 -8.63 -15.58 -1.47
N LEU A 96 -8.80 -14.94 -2.60
CA LEU A 96 -7.73 -14.51 -3.48
C LEU A 96 -7.77 -12.97 -3.53
N ARG A 97 -6.66 -12.32 -3.27
CA ARG A 97 -6.55 -10.86 -3.31
C ARG A 97 -5.37 -10.47 -4.16
N GLY A 98 -5.63 -9.69 -5.20
CA GLY A 98 -4.61 -9.08 -6.03
C GLY A 98 -4.51 -7.59 -5.75
N CYS A 99 -3.33 -7.02 -5.90
CA CYS A 99 -3.12 -5.59 -5.97
C CYS A 99 -2.15 -5.25 -7.09
N LEU A 100 -2.40 -4.10 -7.70
CA LEU A 100 -1.54 -3.49 -8.72
C LEU A 100 -1.45 -2.00 -8.38
N GLY A 101 -0.24 -1.43 -8.35
CA GLY A 101 -0.05 -0.01 -8.08
C GLY A 101 1.11 0.54 -8.88
N TYR A 102 0.88 1.68 -9.55
CA TYR A 102 1.94 2.50 -10.12
C TYR A 102 2.23 3.66 -9.16
N PHE A 103 3.50 3.91 -8.89
CA PHE A 103 3.95 4.99 -8.03
C PHE A 103 5.06 5.82 -8.69
N HIS A 104 5.03 7.12 -8.39
CA HIS A 104 6.09 8.05 -8.76
C HIS A 104 6.29 9.06 -7.62
N THR A 105 7.55 9.25 -7.21
CA THR A 105 7.91 10.25 -6.19
C THR A 105 9.20 10.95 -6.59
N SER A 106 9.29 12.24 -6.31
CA SER A 106 10.51 13.01 -6.62
C SER A 106 11.71 12.58 -5.76
N ASP A 107 11.45 12.16 -4.52
CA ASP A 107 12.48 11.66 -3.61
C ASP A 107 11.91 10.79 -2.47
N PHE A 108 12.76 10.41 -1.51
CA PHE A 108 12.37 9.60 -0.36
C PHE A 108 11.48 10.34 0.65
N ALA A 109 11.50 11.69 0.71
CA ALA A 109 10.66 12.45 1.64
C ALA A 109 9.18 12.37 1.25
N SER A 110 8.89 12.28 -0.04
CA SER A 110 7.53 12.12 -0.60
C SER A 110 7.07 10.67 -0.75
N ARG A 111 7.77 9.70 -0.15
CA ARG A 111 7.40 8.28 -0.19
C ARG A 111 5.95 8.03 0.23
N ILE A 112 5.32 7.10 -0.45
CA ILE A 112 3.92 6.76 -0.25
C ILE A 112 3.81 5.46 0.56
N TYR A 113 2.93 5.47 1.54
CA TYR A 113 2.58 4.29 2.31
C TYR A 113 1.23 3.76 1.84
N ALA A 114 1.24 2.63 1.15
CA ALA A 114 0.03 1.99 0.68
C ALA A 114 -0.22 0.66 1.39
N TYR A 115 -1.50 0.37 1.64
CA TYR A 115 -1.91 -0.92 2.16
C TYR A 115 -1.73 -1.99 1.09
N GLU A 116 -1.15 -3.11 1.48
CA GLU A 116 -1.02 -4.31 0.65
C GLU A 116 -1.53 -5.52 1.46
N PRO A 117 -2.35 -6.40 0.87
CA PRO A 117 -2.72 -7.65 1.54
C PRO A 117 -1.47 -8.48 1.91
N GLY A 118 -1.42 -9.01 3.11
CA GLY A 118 -0.26 -9.75 3.61
C GLY A 118 -0.65 -11.00 4.41
N LEU A 119 0.35 -11.61 5.03
CA LEU A 119 0.21 -12.74 5.94
C LEU A 119 -0.42 -12.31 7.27
N LEU A 120 -0.80 -13.27 8.12
CA LEU A 120 -1.29 -12.96 9.47
C LEU A 120 -0.15 -12.41 10.33
N TYR A 121 -0.46 -11.39 11.11
CA TYR A 121 0.46 -10.76 12.06
C TYR A 121 1.63 -9.99 11.41
N GLN A 122 1.58 -9.78 10.10
CA GLN A 122 2.55 -8.99 9.37
C GLN A 122 2.05 -7.56 9.17
N MET A 123 2.96 -6.59 9.18
CA MET A 123 2.64 -5.21 8.82
C MET A 123 2.30 -5.14 7.34
N SER A 124 1.09 -4.70 7.02
CA SER A 124 0.53 -4.70 5.67
C SER A 124 0.67 -3.34 4.95
N PHE A 125 1.70 -2.56 5.28
CA PHE A 125 1.97 -1.27 4.63
C PHE A 125 3.34 -1.29 3.97
N GLY A 126 3.34 -1.26 2.64
CA GLY A 126 4.53 -1.03 1.85
C GLY A 126 4.90 0.46 1.81
N SER A 127 6.19 0.76 1.72
CA SER A 127 6.73 2.10 1.49
C SER A 127 7.31 2.16 0.08
N TYR A 128 6.79 3.05 -0.75
CA TYR A 128 7.15 3.18 -2.17
C TYR A 128 7.76 4.54 -2.44
N TYR A 129 8.93 4.55 -3.11
CA TYR A 129 9.63 5.78 -3.52
C TYR A 129 10.38 5.55 -4.82
N GLY A 130 10.62 6.63 -5.58
CA GLY A 130 11.12 6.58 -6.94
C GLY A 130 9.97 6.37 -7.93
N GLU A 131 10.21 5.67 -9.03
CA GLU A 131 9.21 5.35 -10.03
C GLU A 131 9.16 3.85 -10.29
N GLY A 132 7.94 3.28 -10.31
CA GLY A 132 7.79 1.86 -10.56
C GLY A 132 6.36 1.35 -10.46
N ILE A 133 6.26 0.03 -10.60
CA ILE A 133 5.02 -0.73 -10.46
C ILE A 133 5.19 -1.76 -9.34
N ARG A 134 4.18 -1.86 -8.48
CA ARG A 134 4.03 -2.94 -7.49
C ARG A 134 2.83 -3.79 -7.84
N TYR A 135 3.01 -5.10 -7.88
CA TYR A 135 1.92 -6.05 -7.97
C TYR A 135 2.11 -7.19 -6.96
N ALA A 136 1.01 -7.64 -6.37
CA ALA A 136 1.04 -8.76 -5.44
C ALA A 136 -0.24 -9.58 -5.52
N LEU A 137 -0.11 -10.85 -5.20
CA LEU A 137 -1.18 -11.82 -5.13
C LEU A 137 -1.11 -12.55 -3.80
N VAL A 138 -2.22 -12.58 -3.07
CA VAL A 138 -2.35 -13.31 -1.81
C VAL A 138 -3.47 -14.32 -1.92
N ALA A 139 -3.15 -15.58 -1.75
CA ALA A 139 -4.10 -16.68 -1.66
C ALA A 139 -4.19 -17.16 -0.20
N ARG A 140 -5.41 -17.26 0.31
CA ARG A 140 -5.70 -17.79 1.64
C ARG A 140 -6.72 -18.91 1.53
N SER A 141 -6.45 -20.06 2.15
CA SER A 141 -7.35 -21.21 2.19
C SER A 141 -7.52 -21.74 3.60
N GLU A 142 -8.75 -21.88 4.04
CA GLU A 142 -9.12 -22.54 5.29
C GLU A 142 -9.68 -23.93 4.98
N ILE A 143 -9.01 -24.96 5.51
CA ILE A 143 -9.32 -26.38 5.28
C ILE A 143 -9.81 -26.97 6.60
N GLY A 144 -11.09 -27.31 6.63
CA GLY A 144 -11.75 -27.72 7.85
C GLY A 144 -11.75 -26.61 8.93
N SER A 145 -11.66 -27.05 10.20
CA SER A 145 -11.56 -26.15 11.36
C SER A 145 -10.10 -25.92 11.81
N HIS A 146 -9.16 -26.68 11.29
CA HIS A 146 -7.83 -26.81 11.87
C HIS A 146 -6.72 -26.16 11.04
N LEU A 147 -6.80 -26.17 9.72
CA LEU A 147 -5.70 -25.75 8.87
C LEU A 147 -6.01 -24.45 8.13
N LEU A 148 -5.09 -23.50 8.24
CA LEU A 148 -5.08 -22.27 7.45
C LEU A 148 -3.76 -22.17 6.69
N LEU A 149 -3.85 -22.04 5.38
CA LEU A 149 -2.72 -21.79 4.49
C LEU A 149 -2.82 -20.40 3.89
N ILE A 150 -1.72 -19.66 3.87
CA ILE A 150 -1.62 -18.37 3.20
C ILE A 150 -0.34 -18.37 2.38
N ALA A 151 -0.44 -17.94 1.13
CA ALA A 151 0.71 -17.72 0.26
C ALA A 151 0.61 -16.31 -0.34
N LYS A 152 1.71 -15.59 -0.37
CA LYS A 152 1.86 -14.28 -0.96
C LYS A 152 3.01 -14.28 -1.95
N LEU A 153 2.76 -13.80 -3.14
CA LEU A 153 3.75 -13.45 -4.15
C LEU A 153 3.64 -11.96 -4.41
N GLY A 154 4.75 -11.23 -4.31
CA GLY A 154 4.78 -9.81 -4.57
C GLY A 154 6.01 -9.42 -5.38
N THR A 155 5.87 -8.49 -6.33
CA THR A 155 6.98 -7.98 -7.13
C THR A 155 6.90 -6.46 -7.21
N THR A 156 8.06 -5.81 -7.10
CA THR A 156 8.22 -4.39 -7.40
C THR A 156 9.21 -4.26 -8.54
N ASP A 157 8.80 -3.59 -9.62
CA ASP A 157 9.65 -3.25 -10.76
C ASP A 157 9.87 -1.73 -10.75
N TYR A 158 11.13 -1.31 -10.63
CA TYR A 158 11.52 0.10 -10.67
C TYR A 158 11.92 0.52 -12.08
N PHE A 159 11.53 1.73 -12.48
CA PHE A 159 11.84 2.31 -13.79
C PHE A 159 12.97 3.33 -13.74
N ASP A 160 13.26 3.84 -12.55
CA ASP A 160 14.22 4.91 -12.29
C ASP A 160 15.60 4.43 -11.83
N ARG A 161 15.80 3.10 -11.68
CA ARG A 161 17.04 2.52 -11.14
C ARG A 161 17.33 1.13 -11.68
N SER A 162 18.61 0.79 -11.72
CA SER A 162 19.11 -0.55 -12.09
C SER A 162 19.52 -1.40 -10.88
N HIS A 163 19.56 -0.81 -9.68
CA HIS A 163 19.96 -1.45 -8.44
C HIS A 163 18.97 -1.10 -7.33
N ILE A 164 18.67 -2.07 -6.48
CA ILE A 164 17.76 -1.89 -5.32
C ILE A 164 18.60 -2.09 -4.06
N SER A 165 18.42 -1.21 -3.06
CA SER A 165 19.20 -1.22 -1.82
C SER A 165 20.69 -0.92 -2.01
N SER A 166 21.53 -1.18 -1.01
CA SER A 166 22.97 -0.94 -1.04
C SER A 166 23.72 -1.89 -0.12
N GLY A 167 25.04 -2.04 -0.31
CA GLY A 167 25.92 -2.87 0.48
C GLY A 167 25.59 -4.35 0.35
N LEU A 168 25.58 -5.09 1.44
CA LEU A 168 25.32 -6.54 1.46
C LEU A 168 23.87 -6.93 1.04
N GLN A 169 22.96 -5.99 0.99
CA GLN A 169 21.58 -6.20 0.59
C GLN A 169 21.30 -5.67 -0.82
N GLU A 170 22.33 -5.30 -1.57
CA GLU A 170 22.17 -4.80 -2.92
C GLU A 170 21.68 -5.90 -3.88
N ILE A 171 20.64 -5.58 -4.63
CA ILE A 171 20.12 -6.39 -5.71
C ILE A 171 20.50 -5.68 -7.02
N SER A 172 21.38 -6.25 -7.81
CA SER A 172 21.86 -5.70 -9.10
C SER A 172 20.79 -5.88 -10.22
N ARG A 173 19.55 -5.52 -9.92
CA ARG A 173 18.40 -5.53 -10.83
C ARG A 173 17.41 -4.43 -10.42
N SER A 174 16.58 -4.02 -11.38
CA SER A 174 15.47 -3.09 -11.15
C SER A 174 14.23 -3.74 -10.53
N SER A 175 14.22 -5.05 -10.37
CA SER A 175 13.06 -5.83 -9.91
C SER A 175 13.39 -6.65 -8.67
N GLN A 176 12.46 -6.67 -7.72
CA GLN A 176 12.51 -7.50 -6.52
C GLN A 176 11.21 -8.29 -6.38
N THR A 177 11.33 -9.60 -6.21
CA THR A 177 10.18 -10.51 -5.99
C THR A 177 10.30 -11.20 -4.64
N ASP A 178 9.20 -11.19 -3.88
CA ASP A 178 9.08 -11.80 -2.57
C ASP A 178 8.04 -12.93 -2.62
N LEU A 179 8.37 -14.10 -2.10
CA LEU A 179 7.46 -15.22 -1.88
C LEU A 179 7.39 -15.53 -0.39
N GLU A 180 6.20 -15.47 0.17
CA GLU A 180 5.95 -15.72 1.57
C GLU A 180 4.87 -16.80 1.73
N ILE A 181 5.10 -17.79 2.61
CA ILE A 181 4.15 -18.87 2.88
C ILE A 181 3.94 -18.98 4.39
N GLN A 182 2.70 -19.06 4.82
CA GLN A 182 2.34 -19.23 6.22
C GLN A 182 1.36 -20.39 6.38
N VAL A 183 1.64 -21.25 7.33
CA VAL A 183 0.79 -22.35 7.76
C VAL A 183 0.39 -22.11 9.21
N LYS A 184 -0.90 -22.20 9.51
CA LYS A 184 -1.41 -22.13 10.88
C LYS A 184 -2.27 -23.33 11.17
N TRP A 185 -1.87 -24.10 12.17
CA TRP A 185 -2.64 -25.22 12.71
C TRP A 185 -3.38 -24.79 13.99
N LYS A 186 -4.66 -25.18 14.11
CA LYS A 186 -5.48 -24.96 15.33
C LYS A 186 -5.82 -26.34 15.90
N TRP A 187 -5.59 -26.51 17.17
CA TRP A 187 -5.95 -27.69 17.96
C TRP A 187 -7.43 -27.71 18.28
#